data_929fc1c627dc5d5193cca32cb28476fe
#
_entry.id   929fc1c627dc5d5193cca32cb28476fe
#
_cell.length_a   1.000
_cell.length_b   1.000
_cell.length_c   1.000
_cell.angle_alpha   90.00
_cell.angle_beta   90.00
_cell.angle_gamma   90.00
#
_symmetry.space_group_name_H-M   'P 1'
#
loop_
_entity.id
_entity.type
_entity.pdbx_description
1 polymer ?
#
loop_
_entity_poly.entity_id
_entity_poly.type
_entity_poly.pdbx_seq_one_letter_code
_entity_poly.pdbx_strand_id
1 'polypeptide(L)'
;MEEELLKRWRLILGGDEADGTGVTLNLEEQRIDHSLEAVYDSDRRGGLGSSAPKVSRWLGDIREFFPQTVVQVIQRDAIKRLNLTSLLTEKEMLETVVPDVHLVATLMSLSRVIPEKNKEMARQVVRKVVEELLRKLSAPTQQAVTGALNRSSRRRNPRYNEIDWKTTITKNLKNYQPDYKTIIPEIR
;
A
#
# COMPACT_ATOMS: atom_id res chain seq x y z
N MET A 1 -1.10 -29.92 -7.42
CA MET A 1 -0.74 -29.10 -6.23
C MET A 1 0.77 -28.81 -6.17
N GLU A 2 1.64 -29.82 -6.24
CA GLU A 2 3.12 -29.62 -6.28
C GLU A 2 3.59 -28.86 -7.53
N GLU A 3 3.07 -29.21 -8.70
CA GLU A 3 3.44 -28.57 -9.96
C GLU A 3 3.04 -27.07 -10.00
N GLU A 4 1.90 -26.73 -9.45
CA GLU A 4 1.44 -25.34 -9.35
C GLU A 4 2.29 -24.52 -8.35
N LEU A 5 2.75 -25.17 -7.29
CA LEU A 5 3.65 -24.58 -6.31
C LEU A 5 5.03 -24.32 -6.92
N LEU A 6 5.55 -25.26 -7.71
CA LEU A 6 6.81 -25.12 -8.43
C LEU A 6 6.75 -23.99 -9.48
N LYS A 7 5.62 -23.86 -10.21
CA LYS A 7 5.40 -22.73 -11.14
C LYS A 7 5.45 -21.39 -10.43
N ARG A 8 4.79 -21.27 -9.27
CA ARG A 8 4.81 -20.04 -8.45
C ARG A 8 6.23 -19.73 -7.97
N TRP A 9 6.97 -20.73 -7.51
CA TRP A 9 8.35 -20.53 -7.07
C TRP A 9 9.25 -20.10 -8.22
N ARG A 10 9.10 -20.69 -9.40
CA ARG A 10 9.82 -20.28 -10.58
C ARG A 10 9.55 -18.81 -10.96
N LEU A 11 8.29 -18.39 -10.96
CA LEU A 11 7.93 -16.99 -11.23
C LEU A 11 8.50 -16.00 -10.21
N ILE A 12 8.66 -16.44 -8.94
CA ILE A 12 9.20 -15.59 -7.86
C ILE A 12 10.73 -15.55 -7.91
N LEU A 13 11.38 -16.68 -8.10
CA LEU A 13 12.84 -16.79 -8.03
C LEU A 13 13.53 -16.50 -9.36
N GLY A 14 12.77 -16.48 -10.46
CA GLY A 14 13.32 -16.48 -11.81
C GLY A 14 13.94 -17.84 -12.15
N GLY A 15 14.37 -18.03 -13.37
CA GLY A 15 15.06 -19.22 -13.83
C GLY A 15 14.93 -19.36 -15.34
N ASP A 16 15.83 -20.09 -15.95
CA ASP A 16 15.77 -20.45 -17.37
C ASP A 16 14.99 -21.75 -17.54
N GLU A 17 14.47 -22.01 -18.76
CA GLU A 17 13.85 -23.29 -19.12
C GLU A 17 14.78 -24.50 -18.89
N ALA A 18 16.08 -24.24 -18.76
CA ALA A 18 17.11 -25.22 -18.51
C ALA A 18 17.46 -25.44 -17.03
N ASP A 19 16.70 -24.85 -16.08
CA ASP A 19 16.98 -24.94 -14.64
C ASP A 19 16.76 -26.32 -14.02
N GLY A 20 16.33 -27.29 -14.84
CA GLY A 20 16.14 -28.68 -14.42
C GLY A 20 14.87 -28.96 -13.63
N THR A 21 14.02 -27.95 -13.41
CA THR A 21 12.74 -28.13 -12.69
C THR A 21 11.68 -28.83 -13.53
N GLY A 22 11.84 -28.89 -14.84
CA GLY A 22 10.90 -29.50 -15.78
C GLY A 22 9.55 -28.78 -15.87
N VAL A 23 9.45 -27.59 -15.30
CA VAL A 23 8.20 -26.79 -15.27
C VAL A 23 8.07 -26.04 -16.59
N THR A 24 6.99 -26.32 -17.34
CA THR A 24 6.62 -25.54 -18.54
C THR A 24 5.61 -24.46 -18.16
N LEU A 25 5.91 -23.21 -18.50
CA LEU A 25 5.02 -22.09 -18.31
C LEU A 25 4.05 -21.96 -19.48
N ASN A 26 2.80 -21.65 -19.21
CA ASN A 26 1.85 -21.28 -20.25
C ASN A 26 2.13 -19.86 -20.80
N LEU A 27 1.44 -19.42 -21.85
CA LEU A 27 1.68 -18.12 -22.50
C LEU A 27 1.50 -16.93 -21.54
N GLU A 28 0.53 -16.98 -20.62
CA GLU A 28 0.32 -15.91 -19.63
C GLU A 28 1.43 -15.93 -18.58
N GLU A 29 1.79 -17.10 -18.07
CA GLU A 29 2.88 -17.27 -17.12
C GLU A 29 4.21 -16.82 -17.72
N GLN A 30 4.48 -17.09 -19.00
CA GLN A 30 5.67 -16.60 -19.71
C GLN A 30 5.69 -15.07 -19.83
N ARG A 31 4.54 -14.42 -20.06
CA ARG A 31 4.44 -12.95 -20.09
C ARG A 31 4.73 -12.35 -18.71
N ILE A 32 4.23 -12.97 -17.64
CA ILE A 32 4.50 -12.57 -16.26
C ILE A 32 6.00 -12.72 -15.96
N ASP A 33 6.58 -13.88 -16.27
CA ASP A 33 7.98 -14.18 -16.06
C ASP A 33 8.88 -13.17 -16.79
N HIS A 34 8.64 -12.93 -18.06
CA HIS A 34 9.37 -11.95 -18.85
C HIS A 34 9.23 -10.51 -18.29
N SER A 35 8.06 -10.17 -17.76
CA SER A 35 7.82 -8.85 -17.15
C SER A 35 8.63 -8.66 -15.87
N LEU A 36 8.76 -9.70 -15.04
CA LEU A 36 9.56 -9.67 -13.81
C LEU A 36 11.05 -9.70 -14.13
N GLU A 37 11.48 -10.55 -15.06
CA GLU A 37 12.85 -10.66 -15.53
C GLU A 37 13.41 -9.31 -16.01
N ALA A 38 12.59 -8.52 -16.73
CA ALA A 38 12.99 -7.22 -17.23
C ALA A 38 13.46 -6.23 -16.13
N VAL A 39 13.00 -6.41 -14.89
CA VAL A 39 13.38 -5.57 -13.74
C VAL A 39 14.43 -6.22 -12.86
N TYR A 40 14.29 -7.52 -12.60
CA TYR A 40 15.09 -8.20 -11.59
C TYR A 40 16.33 -8.89 -12.17
N ASP A 41 16.31 -9.24 -13.47
CA ASP A 41 17.44 -9.80 -14.22
C ASP A 41 17.99 -8.85 -15.29
N SER A 42 17.74 -7.56 -15.16
CA SER A 42 18.16 -6.54 -16.13
C SER A 42 19.66 -6.55 -16.43
N ASP A 43 20.47 -6.90 -15.45
CA ASP A 43 21.94 -6.98 -15.58
C ASP A 43 22.40 -8.13 -16.51
N ARG A 44 21.57 -9.17 -16.67
CA ARG A 44 21.88 -10.33 -17.51
C ARG A 44 21.45 -10.17 -18.96
N ARG A 45 20.32 -9.48 -19.21
CA ARG A 45 19.66 -9.43 -20.54
C ARG A 45 19.36 -8.03 -21.07
N GLY A 46 19.96 -6.98 -20.54
CA GLY A 46 19.85 -5.62 -21.07
C GLY A 46 18.59 -4.84 -20.67
N GLY A 47 17.72 -5.41 -19.82
CA GLY A 47 16.56 -4.72 -19.21
C GLY A 47 15.57 -4.10 -20.21
N LEU A 48 14.73 -3.20 -19.72
CA LEU A 48 13.67 -2.52 -20.52
C LEU A 48 14.19 -1.46 -21.51
N GLY A 49 15.44 -1.05 -21.39
CA GLY A 49 15.99 0.09 -22.10
C GLY A 49 15.47 1.44 -21.56
N SER A 50 15.89 2.53 -22.21
CA SER A 50 15.64 3.91 -21.74
C SER A 50 14.45 4.59 -22.41
N SER A 51 13.51 3.85 -23.01
CA SER A 51 12.37 4.42 -23.74
C SER A 51 11.10 4.44 -22.91
N ALA A 52 10.51 5.62 -22.73
CA ALA A 52 9.24 5.78 -22.01
C ALA A 52 8.09 4.92 -22.57
N PRO A 53 7.89 4.80 -23.89
CA PRO A 53 6.83 3.95 -24.44
C PRO A 53 6.97 2.47 -24.09
N LYS A 54 8.21 1.96 -24.04
CA LYS A 54 8.46 0.57 -23.66
C LYS A 54 8.14 0.34 -22.17
N VAL A 55 8.57 1.26 -21.31
CA VAL A 55 8.33 1.19 -19.88
C VAL A 55 6.83 1.36 -19.59
N SER A 56 6.13 2.25 -20.29
CA SER A 56 4.69 2.44 -20.15
C SER A 56 3.90 1.18 -20.55
N ARG A 57 4.29 0.52 -21.63
CA ARG A 57 3.69 -0.74 -22.06
C ARG A 57 3.91 -1.84 -21.02
N TRP A 58 5.14 -2.00 -20.57
CA TRP A 58 5.50 -2.94 -19.52
C TRP A 58 4.73 -2.71 -18.22
N LEU A 59 4.57 -1.47 -17.77
CA LEU A 59 3.72 -1.15 -16.62
C LEU A 59 2.25 -1.50 -16.85
N GLY A 60 1.77 -1.38 -18.10
CA GLY A 60 0.44 -1.84 -18.48
C GLY A 60 0.27 -3.34 -18.30
N ASP A 61 1.23 -4.12 -18.80
CA ASP A 61 1.24 -5.59 -18.69
C ASP A 61 1.29 -6.03 -17.21
N ILE A 62 2.16 -5.42 -16.40
CA ILE A 62 2.24 -5.70 -14.95
C ILE A 62 0.91 -5.45 -14.24
N ARG A 63 0.17 -4.40 -14.60
CA ARG A 63 -1.14 -4.09 -14.00
C ARG A 63 -2.21 -5.13 -14.34
N GLU A 64 -2.10 -5.76 -15.47
CA GLU A 64 -3.03 -6.81 -15.90
C GLU A 64 -2.93 -8.05 -15.01
N PHE A 65 -1.70 -8.39 -14.60
CA PHE A 65 -1.41 -9.63 -13.89
C PHE A 65 -1.37 -9.49 -12.35
N PHE A 66 -1.05 -8.30 -11.84
CA PHE A 66 -0.78 -8.15 -10.42
C PHE A 66 -1.74 -7.16 -9.72
N PRO A 67 -2.06 -7.41 -8.42
CA PRO A 67 -2.78 -6.45 -7.61
C PRO A 67 -2.02 -5.13 -7.48
N GLN A 68 -2.75 -4.04 -7.28
CA GLN A 68 -2.20 -2.68 -7.20
C GLN A 68 -1.03 -2.54 -6.20
N THR A 69 -1.11 -3.20 -5.06
CA THR A 69 -0.05 -3.18 -4.04
C THR A 69 1.26 -3.77 -4.53
N VAL A 70 1.19 -4.87 -5.28
CA VAL A 70 2.36 -5.52 -5.90
C VAL A 70 2.91 -4.64 -7.03
N VAL A 71 2.04 -4.09 -7.86
CA VAL A 71 2.43 -3.16 -8.95
C VAL A 71 3.21 -1.97 -8.39
N GLN A 72 2.78 -1.39 -7.27
CA GLN A 72 3.50 -0.28 -6.61
C GLN A 72 4.92 -0.68 -6.19
N VAL A 73 5.10 -1.90 -5.66
CA VAL A 73 6.43 -2.40 -5.28
C VAL A 73 7.31 -2.59 -6.52
N ILE A 74 6.82 -3.30 -7.53
CA ILE A 74 7.56 -3.55 -8.78
C ILE A 74 7.92 -2.23 -9.47
N GLN A 75 6.98 -1.28 -9.55
CA GLN A 75 7.20 0.04 -10.11
C GLN A 75 8.33 0.81 -9.38
N ARG A 76 8.31 0.79 -8.05
CA ARG A 76 9.35 1.42 -7.23
C ARG A 76 10.72 0.80 -7.48
N ASP A 77 10.76 -0.52 -7.54
CA ASP A 77 12.01 -1.24 -7.78
C ASP A 77 12.53 -1.01 -9.21
N ALA A 78 11.65 -0.97 -10.21
CA ALA A 78 11.98 -0.60 -11.57
C ALA A 78 12.58 0.81 -11.67
N ILE A 79 11.96 1.80 -11.04
CA ILE A 79 12.46 3.18 -11.02
C ILE A 79 13.89 3.24 -10.46
N LYS A 80 14.17 2.49 -9.39
CA LYS A 80 15.48 2.46 -8.74
C LYS A 80 16.51 1.67 -9.55
N ARG A 81 16.18 0.44 -9.93
CA ARG A 81 17.14 -0.49 -10.57
C ARG A 81 17.47 -0.09 -11.98
N LEU A 82 16.49 0.37 -12.74
CA LEU A 82 16.64 0.77 -14.15
C LEU A 82 16.90 2.27 -14.31
N ASN A 83 17.06 3.00 -13.21
CA ASN A 83 17.30 4.45 -13.20
C ASN A 83 16.30 5.25 -14.07
N LEU A 84 15.02 4.88 -14.00
CA LEU A 84 13.95 5.45 -14.82
C LEU A 84 13.48 6.83 -14.33
N THR A 85 14.20 7.46 -13.42
CA THR A 85 13.82 8.74 -12.81
C THR A 85 13.61 9.84 -13.84
N SER A 86 14.41 9.87 -14.90
CA SER A 86 14.28 10.83 -16.01
C SER A 86 12.98 10.64 -16.79
N LEU A 87 12.52 9.41 -16.94
CA LEU A 87 11.29 9.10 -17.68
C LEU A 87 10.03 9.57 -16.94
N LEU A 88 10.09 9.75 -15.61
CA LEU A 88 8.98 10.30 -14.82
C LEU A 88 8.66 11.75 -15.19
N THR A 89 9.52 12.43 -15.94
CA THR A 89 9.23 13.77 -16.47
C THR A 89 8.41 13.74 -17.76
N GLU A 90 8.23 12.56 -18.36
CA GLU A 90 7.51 12.39 -19.62
C GLU A 90 6.01 12.12 -19.40
N LYS A 91 5.20 12.61 -20.34
CA LYS A 91 3.74 12.51 -20.25
C LYS A 91 3.25 11.07 -20.17
N GLU A 92 3.75 10.20 -21.05
CA GLU A 92 3.34 8.79 -21.14
C GLU A 92 3.60 8.02 -19.85
N MET A 93 4.72 8.31 -19.19
CA MET A 93 5.02 7.71 -17.88
C MET A 93 4.06 8.21 -16.80
N LEU A 94 3.80 9.53 -16.75
CA LEU A 94 2.89 10.09 -15.74
C LEU A 94 1.45 9.59 -15.89
N GLU A 95 1.01 9.25 -17.09
CA GLU A 95 -0.31 8.66 -17.36
C GLU A 95 -0.40 7.19 -16.91
N THR A 96 0.71 6.47 -17.00
CA THR A 96 0.76 5.02 -16.75
C THR A 96 1.17 4.64 -15.35
N VAL A 97 1.90 5.47 -14.62
CA VAL A 97 2.31 5.15 -13.25
C VAL A 97 1.13 4.98 -12.30
N VAL A 98 1.25 4.00 -11.40
CA VAL A 98 0.30 3.82 -10.31
C VAL A 98 0.64 4.82 -9.20
N PRO A 99 -0.33 5.65 -8.76
CA PRO A 99 -0.09 6.62 -7.69
C PRO A 99 0.38 5.93 -6.40
N ASP A 100 1.51 6.40 -5.86
CA ASP A 100 2.12 5.90 -4.62
C ASP A 100 2.86 7.03 -3.90
N VAL A 101 2.97 6.93 -2.57
CA VAL A 101 3.66 7.92 -1.72
C VAL A 101 5.13 8.09 -2.11
N HIS A 102 5.81 7.00 -2.45
CA HIS A 102 7.21 7.04 -2.89
C HIS A 102 7.36 7.74 -4.24
N LEU A 103 6.41 7.53 -5.15
CA LEU A 103 6.36 8.23 -6.42
C LEU A 103 6.19 9.74 -6.22
N VAL A 104 5.31 10.14 -5.28
CA VAL A 104 5.13 11.57 -4.95
C VAL A 104 6.43 12.19 -4.46
N ALA A 105 7.16 11.52 -3.55
CA ALA A 105 8.46 12.01 -3.07
C ALA A 105 9.45 12.19 -4.22
N THR A 106 9.49 11.23 -5.17
CA THR A 106 10.35 11.31 -6.36
C THR A 106 9.92 12.47 -7.27
N LEU A 107 8.62 12.63 -7.55
CA LEU A 107 8.11 13.75 -8.37
C LEU A 107 8.38 15.12 -7.73
N MET A 108 8.30 15.21 -6.40
CA MET A 108 8.65 16.45 -5.69
C MET A 108 10.13 16.78 -5.85
N SER A 109 11.03 15.80 -5.76
CA SER A 109 12.47 16.01 -6.00
C SER A 109 12.76 16.46 -7.43
N LEU A 110 11.98 15.99 -8.40
CA LEU A 110 12.09 16.32 -9.80
C LEU A 110 11.32 17.59 -10.22
N SER A 111 10.63 18.25 -9.30
CA SER A 111 9.71 19.37 -9.60
C SER A 111 10.32 20.50 -10.42
N ARG A 112 11.64 20.72 -10.30
CA ARG A 112 12.38 21.73 -11.07
C ARG A 112 12.73 21.29 -12.49
N VAL A 113 12.78 19.97 -12.72
CA VAL A 113 13.20 19.37 -14.00
C VAL A 113 11.97 19.05 -14.89
N ILE A 114 10.81 18.86 -14.27
CA ILE A 114 9.57 18.55 -15.01
C ILE A 114 9.21 19.73 -15.92
N PRO A 115 9.03 19.49 -17.25
CA PRO A 115 8.59 20.52 -18.20
C PRO A 115 7.22 21.11 -17.80
N GLU A 116 7.02 22.40 -18.02
CA GLU A 116 5.77 23.10 -17.66
C GLU A 116 4.52 22.40 -18.20
N LYS A 117 4.58 21.91 -19.43
CA LYS A 117 3.48 21.16 -20.09
C LYS A 117 3.07 19.88 -19.34
N ASN A 118 3.97 19.29 -18.56
CA ASN A 118 3.73 18.03 -17.83
C ASN A 118 3.49 18.25 -16.32
N LYS A 119 3.69 19.48 -15.84
CA LYS A 119 3.48 19.79 -14.40
C LYS A 119 2.05 19.56 -13.93
N GLU A 120 1.06 19.89 -14.76
CA GLU A 120 -0.33 19.67 -14.39
C GLU A 120 -0.64 18.19 -14.22
N MET A 121 -0.09 17.33 -15.07
CA MET A 121 -0.25 15.90 -14.95
C MET A 121 0.45 15.33 -13.69
N ALA A 122 1.66 15.80 -13.41
CA ALA A 122 2.36 15.45 -12.18
C ALA A 122 1.54 15.88 -10.94
N ARG A 123 0.91 17.06 -10.95
CA ARG A 123 0.00 17.51 -9.88
C ARG A 123 -1.22 16.61 -9.74
N GLN A 124 -1.79 16.12 -10.83
CA GLN A 124 -2.92 15.18 -10.79
C GLN A 124 -2.53 13.86 -10.15
N VAL A 125 -1.33 13.32 -10.43
CA VAL A 125 -0.81 12.11 -9.79
C VAL A 125 -0.67 12.34 -8.28
N VAL A 126 -0.08 13.46 -7.87
CA VAL A 126 0.07 13.84 -6.46
C VAL A 126 -1.30 13.97 -5.78
N ARG A 127 -2.27 14.63 -6.43
CA ARG A 127 -3.62 14.82 -5.90
C ARG A 127 -4.32 13.49 -5.64
N LYS A 128 -4.23 12.54 -6.56
CA LYS A 128 -4.79 11.20 -6.37
C LYS A 128 -4.23 10.50 -5.13
N VAL A 129 -2.93 10.61 -4.89
CA VAL A 129 -2.29 10.03 -3.70
C VAL A 129 -2.78 10.72 -2.43
N VAL A 130 -2.86 12.04 -2.43
CA VAL A 130 -3.34 12.81 -1.28
C VAL A 130 -4.79 12.46 -0.95
N GLU A 131 -5.67 12.39 -1.96
CA GLU A 131 -7.07 12.00 -1.79
C GLU A 131 -7.20 10.58 -1.21
N GLU A 132 -6.40 9.64 -1.70
CA GLU A 132 -6.39 8.27 -1.17
C GLU A 132 -5.91 8.23 0.29
N LEU A 133 -4.86 8.96 0.63
CA LEU A 133 -4.36 9.08 2.01
C LEU A 133 -5.42 9.71 2.94
N LEU A 134 -6.04 10.80 2.52
CA LEU A 134 -7.12 11.45 3.29
C LEU A 134 -8.27 10.48 3.53
N ARG A 135 -8.68 9.72 2.52
CA ARG A 135 -9.73 8.69 2.65
C ARG A 135 -9.33 7.60 3.64
N LYS A 136 -8.08 7.11 3.59
CA LYS A 136 -7.59 6.07 4.50
C LYS A 136 -7.46 6.57 5.94
N LEU A 137 -7.13 7.83 6.15
CA LEU A 137 -6.93 8.42 7.48
C LEU A 137 -8.22 8.97 8.09
N SER A 138 -9.23 9.34 7.31
CA SER A 138 -10.46 9.96 7.80
C SER A 138 -11.24 9.07 8.77
N ALA A 139 -11.43 7.79 8.45
CA ALA A 139 -12.19 6.87 9.28
C ALA A 139 -11.53 6.60 10.64
N PRO A 140 -10.24 6.22 10.75
CA PRO A 140 -9.58 6.01 12.03
C PRO A 140 -9.46 7.30 12.84
N THR A 141 -9.25 8.46 12.19
CA THR A 141 -9.20 9.76 12.88
C THR A 141 -10.57 10.11 13.47
N GLN A 142 -11.64 9.94 12.71
CA GLN A 142 -13.00 10.17 13.18
C GLN A 142 -13.36 9.25 14.35
N GLN A 143 -12.97 7.98 14.28
CA GLN A 143 -13.16 7.03 15.39
C GLN A 143 -12.38 7.45 16.65
N ALA A 144 -11.12 7.87 16.49
CA ALA A 144 -10.30 8.32 17.61
C ALA A 144 -10.87 9.58 18.27
N VAL A 145 -11.29 10.56 17.48
CA VAL A 145 -11.93 11.81 17.99
C VAL A 145 -13.26 11.49 18.68
N THR A 146 -14.12 10.68 18.06
CA THR A 146 -15.42 10.29 18.65
C THR A 146 -15.21 9.51 19.94
N GLY A 147 -14.23 8.58 19.97
CA GLY A 147 -13.87 7.84 21.18
C GLY A 147 -13.35 8.73 22.30
N ALA A 148 -12.54 9.75 21.98
CA ALA A 148 -12.03 10.72 22.94
C ALA A 148 -13.15 11.61 23.50
N LEU A 149 -14.04 12.10 22.64
CA LEU A 149 -15.20 12.92 23.04
C LEU A 149 -16.18 12.13 23.92
N ASN A 150 -16.46 10.88 23.56
CA ASN A 150 -17.37 10.03 24.35
C ASN A 150 -16.84 9.71 25.75
N ARG A 151 -15.51 9.67 25.95
CA ARG A 151 -14.90 9.50 27.29
C ARG A 151 -15.17 10.69 28.22
N SER A 152 -15.38 11.88 27.68
CA SER A 152 -15.67 13.09 28.48
C SER A 152 -17.17 13.29 28.73
N SER A 153 -18.05 12.63 27.97
CA SER A 153 -19.50 12.75 28.13
C SER A 153 -20.01 11.77 29.19
N ARG A 154 -20.51 12.32 30.33
CA ARG A 154 -21.19 11.51 31.35
C ARG A 154 -22.57 11.08 30.86
N ARG A 155 -22.77 9.77 30.62
CA ARG A 155 -24.08 9.19 30.30
C ARG A 155 -24.76 8.70 31.56
N ARG A 156 -26.06 8.96 31.69
CA ARG A 156 -26.87 8.44 32.81
C ARG A 156 -26.94 6.90 32.84
N ASN A 157 -26.85 6.26 31.67
CA ASN A 157 -26.91 4.81 31.51
C ASN A 157 -25.78 4.34 30.57
N PRO A 158 -24.53 4.26 31.08
CA PRO A 158 -23.40 3.82 30.28
C PRO A 158 -23.49 2.31 29.99
N ARG A 159 -22.99 1.90 28.81
CA ARG A 159 -22.78 0.47 28.51
C ARG A 159 -21.60 -0.05 29.34
N TYR A 160 -21.54 -1.37 29.54
CA TYR A 160 -20.51 -2.01 30.38
C TYR A 160 -19.07 -1.63 29.98
N ASN A 161 -18.79 -1.47 28.70
CA ASN A 161 -17.50 -1.06 28.14
C ASN A 161 -17.24 0.47 28.20
N GLU A 162 -18.24 1.26 28.54
CA GLU A 162 -18.14 2.72 28.70
C GLU A 162 -17.90 3.13 30.16
N ILE A 163 -17.96 2.19 31.09
CA ILE A 163 -17.79 2.44 32.52
C ILE A 163 -16.30 2.48 32.88
N ASP A 164 -15.86 3.56 33.50
CA ASP A 164 -14.56 3.64 34.18
C ASP A 164 -14.61 2.87 35.50
N TRP A 165 -14.39 1.56 35.42
CA TRP A 165 -14.47 0.65 36.54
C TRP A 165 -13.52 1.03 37.69
N LYS A 166 -12.31 1.51 37.38
CA LYS A 166 -11.35 1.92 38.41
C LYS A 166 -11.89 3.07 39.25
N THR A 167 -12.32 4.15 38.58
CA THR A 167 -12.88 5.31 39.26
C THR A 167 -14.22 5.00 39.93
N THR A 168 -15.08 4.19 39.30
CA THR A 168 -16.36 3.78 39.85
C THR A 168 -16.17 2.98 41.14
N ILE A 169 -15.29 1.98 41.16
CA ILE A 169 -15.01 1.18 42.37
C ILE A 169 -14.42 2.06 43.47
N THR A 170 -13.40 2.86 43.16
CA THR A 170 -12.72 3.69 44.15
C THR A 170 -13.69 4.70 44.83
N LYS A 171 -14.57 5.36 44.04
CA LYS A 171 -15.53 6.31 44.57
C LYS A 171 -16.70 5.69 45.35
N ASN A 172 -17.03 4.45 45.06
CA ASN A 172 -18.15 3.74 45.69
C ASN A 172 -17.71 2.68 46.71
N LEU A 173 -16.42 2.61 47.10
CA LEU A 173 -15.91 1.68 48.10
C LEU A 173 -16.65 1.84 49.44
N LYS A 174 -17.06 3.04 49.80
CA LYS A 174 -17.88 3.32 51.01
C LYS A 174 -19.24 2.61 51.00
N ASN A 175 -19.76 2.26 49.80
CA ASN A 175 -21.05 1.59 49.63
C ASN A 175 -20.87 0.06 49.45
N TYR A 176 -19.72 -0.52 49.85
CA TYR A 176 -19.50 -1.94 49.83
C TYR A 176 -20.34 -2.62 50.93
N GLN A 177 -21.10 -3.63 50.53
CA GLN A 177 -21.92 -4.45 51.45
C GLN A 177 -21.25 -5.81 51.65
N PRO A 178 -20.65 -6.08 52.80
CA PRO A 178 -19.91 -7.30 53.04
C PRO A 178 -20.77 -8.57 52.94
N ASP A 179 -22.04 -8.50 53.42
CA ASP A 179 -22.97 -9.63 53.43
C ASP A 179 -23.31 -10.12 52.01
N TYR A 180 -23.37 -9.21 51.05
CA TYR A 180 -23.70 -9.52 49.66
C TYR A 180 -22.49 -9.51 48.73
N LYS A 181 -21.31 -9.22 49.25
CA LYS A 181 -20.04 -9.09 48.49
C LYS A 181 -20.20 -8.23 47.25
N THR A 182 -20.96 -7.15 47.33
CA THR A 182 -21.29 -6.26 46.19
C THR A 182 -21.09 -4.79 46.54
N ILE A 183 -20.92 -3.96 45.53
CA ILE A 183 -20.87 -2.50 45.65
C ILE A 183 -22.10 -1.92 44.95
N ILE A 184 -22.86 -1.09 45.67
CA ILE A 184 -23.96 -0.36 45.08
C ILE A 184 -23.42 0.99 44.52
N PRO A 185 -23.33 1.17 43.20
CA PRO A 185 -22.76 2.39 42.65
C PRO A 185 -23.77 3.53 42.67
N GLU A 186 -23.48 4.58 43.43
CA GLU A 186 -24.20 5.89 43.38
C GLU A 186 -23.70 6.73 42.19
N ILE A 187 -22.41 6.59 41.85
CA ILE A 187 -21.74 7.37 40.80
C ILE A 187 -21.10 6.36 39.80
N ARG A 188 -21.45 6.48 38.56
CA ARG A 188 -20.93 5.67 37.44
C ARG A 188 -20.09 6.50 36.50
#